data_7818ebcc2e042c412cff77235a4a3a28
#
_entry.id   7818ebcc2e042c412cff77235a4a3a28
#
_cell.length_a   1.000
_cell.length_b   1.000
_cell.length_c   1.000
_cell.angle_alpha   90.00
_cell.angle_beta   90.00
_cell.angle_gamma   90.00
#
_symmetry.space_group_name_H-M   'P 1'
#
loop_
_entity.id
_entity.type
_entity.pdbx_description
1 polymer ?
#
loop_
_entity_poly.entity_id
_entity_poly.type
_entity_poly.pdbx_seq_one_letter_code
_entity_poly.pdbx_strand_id
1 'polypeptide(L)'
;FLVLLISMLFTACYGWSVEKLAYKPLRGSFRLAPLISALGMSIVLQNYVQVAQGARVKPLQPLISGGLEFFKESEFIVTVSYLQIFIVFLTIILMSMFTLLITKTDLGRAQRACEQDRTMTSLLGINVDRTISITFILGSSLASVAGMMFVLYYGVIDFYIGFLAGVKAFTAAVLGGIGSLPGAMLGGLLIGLIETMWSGYI
;
A
#
# COMPACT_ATOMS: atom_id res chain seq x y z
N PHE A 1 18.40 -3.19 2.93
CA PHE A 1 17.65 -3.42 4.17
C PHE A 1 17.52 -2.15 5.01
N LEU A 2 18.62 -1.47 5.33
CA LEU A 2 18.61 -0.28 6.20
C LEU A 2 17.75 0.85 5.64
N VAL A 3 17.83 1.11 4.33
CA VAL A 3 16.99 2.11 3.63
C VAL A 3 15.51 1.76 3.73
N LEU A 4 15.14 0.48 3.61
CA LEU A 4 13.76 0.02 3.73
C LEU A 4 13.22 0.27 5.15
N LEU A 5 13.99 -0.06 6.19
CA LEU A 5 13.60 0.18 7.58
C LEU A 5 13.41 1.68 7.87
N ILE A 6 14.35 2.51 7.41
CA ILE A 6 14.25 3.97 7.56
C ILE A 6 13.01 4.50 6.83
N SER A 7 12.78 4.06 5.60
CA SER A 7 11.60 4.44 4.81
C SER A 7 10.29 4.04 5.51
N MET A 8 10.23 2.82 6.08
CA MET A 8 9.07 2.36 6.86
C MET A 8 8.81 3.25 8.09
N LEU A 9 9.87 3.61 8.82
CA LEU A 9 9.75 4.48 10.00
C LEU A 9 9.25 5.88 9.62
N PHE A 10 9.84 6.48 8.58
CA PHE A 10 9.41 7.79 8.09
C PHE A 10 7.95 7.76 7.64
N THR A 11 7.57 6.79 6.83
CA THR A 11 6.21 6.68 6.33
C THR A 11 5.21 6.36 7.43
N ALA A 12 5.60 5.58 8.44
CA ALA A 12 4.81 5.34 9.65
C ALA A 12 4.54 6.63 10.44
N CYS A 13 5.57 7.49 10.61
CA CYS A 13 5.42 8.80 11.25
C CYS A 13 4.48 9.72 10.46
N TYR A 14 4.61 9.75 9.12
CA TYR A 14 3.68 10.49 8.26
C TYR A 14 2.26 9.96 8.38
N GLY A 15 2.07 8.64 8.31
CA GLY A 15 0.75 8.01 8.45
C GLY A 15 0.09 8.32 9.79
N TRP A 16 0.84 8.27 10.88
CA TRP A 16 0.35 8.66 12.19
C TRP A 16 -0.02 10.15 12.26
N SER A 17 0.80 11.02 11.68
CA SER A 17 0.53 12.47 11.64
C SER A 17 -0.74 12.77 10.83
N VAL A 18 -0.90 12.15 9.67
CA VAL A 18 -2.09 12.29 8.82
C VAL A 18 -3.34 11.78 9.56
N GLU A 19 -3.25 10.64 10.24
CA GLU A 19 -4.35 10.12 11.05
C GLU A 19 -4.76 11.13 12.10
N LYS A 20 -3.81 11.65 12.86
CA LYS A 20 -4.06 12.56 13.98
C LYS A 20 -4.60 13.92 13.54
N LEU A 21 -4.08 14.47 12.44
CA LEU A 21 -4.43 15.81 11.95
C LEU A 21 -5.69 15.81 11.07
N ALA A 22 -5.80 14.83 10.18
CA ALA A 22 -6.85 14.82 9.16
C ALA A 22 -8.03 13.91 9.51
N TYR A 23 -7.79 12.70 10.02
CA TYR A 23 -8.86 11.72 10.22
C TYR A 23 -9.48 11.76 11.61
N LYS A 24 -8.68 11.99 12.65
CA LYS A 24 -9.19 12.01 14.02
C LYS A 24 -10.27 13.07 14.26
N PRO A 25 -10.14 14.33 13.76
CA PRO A 25 -11.17 15.34 13.92
C PRO A 25 -12.47 15.02 13.18
N LEU A 26 -12.39 14.21 12.11
CA LEU A 26 -13.53 13.85 11.27
C LEU A 26 -14.27 12.61 11.76
N ARG A 27 -13.85 12.02 12.89
CA ARG A 27 -14.56 10.89 13.49
C ARG A 27 -15.91 11.35 14.02
N GLY A 28 -16.98 10.83 13.42
CA GLY A 28 -18.35 11.25 13.74
C GLY A 28 -18.99 12.18 12.70
N SER A 29 -18.25 12.64 11.70
CA SER A 29 -18.80 13.35 10.55
C SER A 29 -19.50 12.41 9.57
N PHE A 30 -20.13 12.98 8.52
CA PHE A 30 -20.80 12.19 7.50
C PHE A 30 -19.85 11.22 6.78
N ARG A 31 -20.40 10.13 6.23
CA ARG A 31 -19.65 8.96 5.70
C ARG A 31 -18.56 9.31 4.66
N LEU A 32 -18.75 10.36 3.87
CA LEU A 32 -17.81 10.76 2.81
C LEU A 32 -16.69 11.70 3.29
N ALA A 33 -16.80 12.28 4.49
CA ALA A 33 -15.81 13.23 5.00
C ALA A 33 -14.38 12.65 5.07
N PRO A 34 -14.15 11.42 5.55
CA PRO A 34 -12.82 10.82 5.54
C PRO A 34 -12.25 10.61 4.13
N LEU A 35 -13.11 10.29 3.16
CA LEU A 35 -12.67 10.07 1.76
C LEU A 35 -12.23 11.38 1.12
N ILE A 36 -12.98 12.45 1.30
CA ILE A 36 -12.64 13.80 0.81
C ILE A 36 -11.36 14.29 1.47
N SER A 37 -11.21 14.08 2.77
CA SER A 37 -10.00 14.43 3.52
C SER A 37 -8.78 13.64 3.04
N ALA A 38 -8.95 12.35 2.69
CA ALA A 38 -7.89 11.53 2.12
C ALA A 38 -7.36 12.10 0.79
N LEU A 39 -8.29 12.45 -0.10
CA LEU A 39 -7.93 13.06 -1.40
C LEU A 39 -7.23 14.41 -1.20
N GLY A 40 -7.77 15.27 -0.33
CA GLY A 40 -7.14 16.56 -0.01
C GLY A 40 -5.75 16.41 0.58
N MET A 41 -5.55 15.49 1.53
CA MET A 41 -4.25 15.22 2.14
C MET A 41 -3.26 14.62 1.13
N SER A 42 -3.73 13.77 0.22
CA SER A 42 -2.90 13.24 -0.87
C SER A 42 -2.35 14.37 -1.75
N ILE A 43 -3.19 15.33 -2.14
CA ILE A 43 -2.76 16.49 -2.94
C ILE A 43 -1.77 17.36 -2.16
N VAL A 44 -2.02 17.60 -0.86
CA VAL A 44 -1.10 18.36 0.00
C VAL A 44 0.27 17.71 0.06
N LEU A 45 0.34 16.39 0.29
CA LEU A 45 1.60 15.65 0.36
C LEU A 45 2.33 15.61 -0.99
N GLN A 46 1.62 15.46 -2.10
CA GLN A 46 2.20 15.51 -3.44
C GLN A 46 2.86 16.88 -3.72
N ASN A 47 2.13 17.96 -3.46
CA ASN A 47 2.65 19.31 -3.63
C ASN A 47 3.81 19.60 -2.68
N TYR A 48 3.75 19.12 -1.43
CA TYR A 48 4.85 19.23 -0.47
C TYR A 48 6.12 18.56 -1.02
N VAL A 49 6.03 17.34 -1.52
CA VAL A 49 7.17 16.63 -2.12
C VAL A 49 7.68 17.34 -3.36
N GLN A 50 6.78 17.84 -4.22
CA GLN A 50 7.12 18.58 -5.41
C GLN A 50 7.90 19.85 -5.10
N VAL A 51 7.48 20.62 -4.10
CA VAL A 51 8.16 21.85 -3.67
C VAL A 51 9.49 21.54 -2.99
N ALA A 52 9.53 20.53 -2.13
CA ALA A 52 10.71 20.18 -1.34
C ALA A 52 11.82 19.50 -2.16
N GLN A 53 11.47 18.66 -3.14
CA GLN A 53 12.43 17.87 -3.91
C GLN A 53 12.51 18.22 -5.39
N GLY A 54 11.66 19.14 -5.84
CA GLY A 54 11.55 19.54 -7.24
C GLY A 54 10.64 18.65 -8.07
N ALA A 55 10.19 19.17 -9.21
CA ALA A 55 9.26 18.50 -10.11
C ALA A 55 9.94 17.54 -11.11
N ARG A 56 11.25 17.36 -11.04
CA ARG A 56 11.97 16.48 -11.96
C ARG A 56 11.80 15.02 -11.60
N VAL A 57 11.45 14.23 -12.60
CA VAL A 57 11.50 12.77 -12.55
C VAL A 57 12.94 12.33 -12.29
N LYS A 58 13.15 11.51 -11.27
CA LYS A 58 14.49 11.01 -10.90
C LYS A 58 14.63 9.56 -11.37
N PRO A 59 15.46 9.28 -12.39
CA PRO A 59 15.73 7.91 -12.79
C PRO A 59 16.60 7.22 -11.73
N LEU A 60 16.27 5.98 -11.44
CA LEU A 60 17.06 5.10 -10.57
C LEU A 60 17.73 4.04 -11.45
N GLN A 61 19.03 3.85 -11.28
CA GLN A 61 19.72 2.77 -11.96
C GLN A 61 19.24 1.41 -11.45
N PRO A 62 19.05 0.40 -12.33
CA PRO A 62 18.61 -0.92 -11.91
C PRO A 62 19.63 -1.54 -10.97
N LEU A 63 19.20 -1.82 -9.73
CA LEU A 63 20.05 -2.41 -8.70
C LEU A 63 20.26 -3.92 -8.89
N ILE A 64 19.33 -4.57 -9.58
CA ILE A 64 19.36 -6.01 -9.85
C ILE A 64 19.21 -6.17 -11.37
N SER A 65 20.29 -6.50 -12.04
CA SER A 65 20.32 -6.83 -13.46
C SER A 65 20.46 -8.34 -13.62
N GLY A 66 19.66 -8.93 -14.51
CA GLY A 66 19.67 -10.35 -14.81
C GLY A 66 18.27 -10.96 -14.73
N GLY A 67 18.07 -12.09 -15.39
CA GLY A 67 16.82 -12.82 -15.45
C GLY A 67 17.07 -14.29 -15.78
N LEU A 68 16.07 -15.12 -15.49
CA LEU A 68 16.01 -16.51 -15.93
C LEU A 68 15.38 -16.57 -17.33
N GLU A 69 16.09 -17.13 -18.27
CA GLU A 69 15.56 -17.41 -19.60
C GLU A 69 14.83 -18.75 -19.56
N PHE A 70 13.49 -18.73 -19.63
CA PHE A 70 12.66 -19.95 -19.50
C PHE A 70 12.40 -20.66 -20.82
N PHE A 71 12.37 -19.95 -21.94
CA PHE A 71 12.13 -20.51 -23.25
C PHE A 71 13.04 -19.84 -24.28
N LYS A 72 13.82 -20.64 -24.99
CA LYS A 72 14.67 -20.20 -26.09
C LYS A 72 14.24 -20.96 -27.35
N GLU A 73 13.06 -20.60 -27.86
CA GLU A 73 12.67 -20.97 -29.21
C GLU A 73 12.96 -19.81 -30.16
N SER A 74 13.26 -20.07 -31.40
CA SER A 74 13.96 -19.16 -32.34
C SER A 74 13.35 -17.78 -32.58
N GLU A 75 12.16 -17.46 -32.07
CA GLU A 75 11.53 -16.14 -32.19
C GLU A 75 11.04 -15.51 -30.88
N PHE A 76 10.93 -16.26 -29.78
CA PHE A 76 10.43 -15.73 -28.49
C PHE A 76 11.36 -16.14 -27.34
N ILE A 77 11.94 -15.14 -26.67
CA ILE A 77 12.69 -15.32 -25.42
C ILE A 77 11.84 -14.79 -24.28
N VAL A 78 11.32 -15.69 -23.43
CA VAL A 78 10.63 -15.29 -22.20
C VAL A 78 11.64 -15.16 -21.08
N THR A 79 11.95 -13.92 -20.69
CA THR A 79 12.86 -13.63 -19.59
C THR A 79 12.07 -13.18 -18.37
N VAL A 80 12.26 -13.86 -17.23
CA VAL A 80 11.73 -13.44 -15.94
C VAL A 80 12.88 -12.81 -15.14
N SER A 81 12.76 -11.51 -14.86
CA SER A 81 13.78 -10.79 -14.08
C SER A 81 13.85 -11.32 -12.64
N TYR A 82 15.04 -11.43 -12.08
CA TYR A 82 15.25 -11.75 -10.66
C TYR A 82 14.48 -10.78 -9.73
N LEU A 83 14.32 -9.53 -10.15
CA LEU A 83 13.55 -8.53 -9.42
C LEU A 83 12.06 -8.90 -9.33
N GLN A 84 11.46 -9.42 -10.41
CA GLN A 84 10.05 -9.85 -10.42
C GLN A 84 9.83 -11.01 -9.44
N ILE A 85 10.73 -12.00 -9.45
CA ILE A 85 10.68 -13.14 -8.52
C ILE A 85 10.78 -12.64 -7.07
N PHE A 86 11.71 -11.71 -6.81
CA PHE A 86 11.90 -11.12 -5.49
C PHE A 86 10.65 -10.36 -5.01
N ILE A 87 10.01 -9.57 -5.89
CA ILE A 87 8.77 -8.83 -5.57
C ILE A 87 7.65 -9.82 -5.20
N VAL A 88 7.43 -10.86 -6.00
CA VAL A 88 6.39 -11.87 -5.73
C VAL A 88 6.65 -12.57 -4.39
N PHE A 89 7.87 -13.02 -4.14
CA PHE A 89 8.24 -13.69 -2.91
C PHE A 89 8.04 -12.78 -1.67
N LEU A 90 8.51 -11.54 -1.76
CA LEU A 90 8.35 -10.56 -0.69
C LEU A 90 6.87 -10.23 -0.43
N THR A 91 6.08 -10.09 -1.50
CA THR A 91 4.65 -9.84 -1.39
C THR A 91 3.94 -10.98 -0.66
N ILE A 92 4.23 -12.23 -0.99
CA ILE A 92 3.64 -13.41 -0.33
C ILE A 92 4.02 -13.45 1.16
N ILE A 93 5.29 -13.14 1.50
CA ILE A 93 5.75 -13.11 2.89
C ILE A 93 5.02 -12.03 3.68
N LEU A 94 5.00 -10.79 3.16
CA LEU A 94 4.35 -9.66 3.83
C LEU A 94 2.86 -9.92 4.01
N MET A 95 2.22 -10.45 2.99
CA MET A 95 0.83 -10.86 3.00
C MET A 95 0.54 -11.87 4.12
N SER A 96 1.31 -12.95 4.16
CA SER A 96 1.16 -13.99 5.17
C SER A 96 1.39 -13.43 6.58
N MET A 97 2.44 -12.63 6.75
CA MET A 97 2.77 -12.00 8.02
C MET A 97 1.65 -11.06 8.48
N PHE A 98 1.13 -10.22 7.59
CA PHE A 98 0.06 -9.27 7.92
C PHE A 98 -1.26 -9.98 8.21
N THR A 99 -1.61 -11.01 7.43
CA THR A 99 -2.79 -11.85 7.70
C THR A 99 -2.69 -12.54 9.05
N LEU A 100 -1.54 -13.10 9.40
CA LEU A 100 -1.30 -13.70 10.72
C LEU A 100 -1.42 -12.66 11.83
N LEU A 101 -0.87 -11.46 11.63
CA LEU A 101 -0.97 -10.37 12.59
C LEU A 101 -2.43 -10.00 12.85
N ILE A 102 -3.23 -9.81 11.79
CA ILE A 102 -4.64 -9.42 11.95
C ILE A 102 -5.50 -10.57 12.48
N THR A 103 -5.23 -11.83 12.12
CA THR A 103 -6.07 -12.96 12.54
C THR A 103 -5.72 -13.48 13.94
N LYS A 104 -4.46 -13.47 14.32
CA LYS A 104 -3.96 -14.16 15.52
C LYS A 104 -3.64 -13.24 16.70
N THR A 105 -3.49 -11.92 16.50
CA THR A 105 -3.12 -10.99 17.57
C THR A 105 -4.33 -10.29 18.22
N ASP A 106 -4.13 -9.76 19.43
CA ASP A 106 -5.13 -8.95 20.14
C ASP A 106 -5.46 -7.67 19.38
N LEU A 107 -4.45 -7.08 18.72
CA LEU A 107 -4.61 -5.89 17.88
C LEU A 107 -5.55 -6.16 16.72
N GLY A 108 -5.42 -7.29 16.06
CA GLY A 108 -6.33 -7.68 14.98
C GLY A 108 -7.76 -7.97 15.48
N ARG A 109 -7.91 -8.54 16.68
CA ARG A 109 -9.23 -8.70 17.32
C ARG A 109 -9.88 -7.36 17.62
N ALA A 110 -9.12 -6.43 18.19
CA ALA A 110 -9.58 -5.07 18.49
C ALA A 110 -9.95 -4.30 17.19
N GLN A 111 -9.16 -4.46 16.13
CA GLN A 111 -9.44 -3.84 14.84
C GLN A 111 -10.77 -4.33 14.23
N ARG A 112 -10.99 -5.64 14.19
CA ARG A 112 -12.26 -6.21 13.69
C ARG A 112 -13.47 -5.80 14.53
N ALA A 113 -13.32 -5.72 15.85
CA ALA A 113 -14.37 -5.21 16.72
C ALA A 113 -14.69 -3.73 16.43
N CYS A 114 -13.67 -2.90 16.25
CA CYS A 114 -13.84 -1.48 15.89
C CYS A 114 -14.47 -1.29 14.50
N GLU A 115 -14.29 -2.22 13.59
CA GLU A 115 -14.88 -2.20 12.25
C GLU A 115 -16.39 -2.47 12.31
N GLN A 116 -16.83 -3.40 13.17
CA GLN A 116 -18.22 -3.75 13.35
C GLN A 116 -19.02 -2.66 14.09
N ASP A 117 -18.57 -2.29 15.27
CA ASP A 117 -19.22 -1.23 16.07
C ASP A 117 -18.21 -0.56 17.02
N ARG A 118 -17.91 0.70 16.74
CA ARG A 118 -16.98 1.51 17.55
C ARG A 118 -17.50 1.80 18.94
N THR A 119 -18.83 2.00 19.07
CA THR A 119 -19.46 2.36 20.34
C THR A 119 -19.43 1.17 21.28
N MET A 120 -19.86 0.01 20.83
CA MET A 120 -19.80 -1.22 21.61
C MET A 120 -18.37 -1.62 21.98
N THR A 121 -17.43 -1.46 21.05
CA THR A 121 -16.01 -1.73 21.29
C THR A 121 -15.43 -0.84 22.40
N SER A 122 -15.82 0.44 22.43
CA SER A 122 -15.40 1.36 23.49
C SER A 122 -16.00 0.99 24.86
N LEU A 123 -17.24 0.53 24.90
CA LEU A 123 -17.90 0.06 26.13
C LEU A 123 -17.24 -1.21 26.70
N LEU A 124 -16.66 -2.05 25.85
CA LEU A 124 -15.88 -3.23 26.25
C LEU A 124 -14.46 -2.88 26.75
N GLY A 125 -14.13 -1.59 26.87
CA GLY A 125 -12.84 -1.13 27.40
C GLY A 125 -11.70 -1.09 26.38
N ILE A 126 -11.98 -1.31 25.08
CA ILE A 126 -10.95 -1.22 24.03
C ILE A 126 -10.79 0.25 23.63
N ASN A 127 -9.56 0.72 23.63
CA ASN A 127 -9.25 2.08 23.18
C ASN A 127 -9.30 2.17 21.65
N VAL A 128 -10.46 2.57 21.13
CA VAL A 128 -10.73 2.69 19.68
C VAL A 128 -9.74 3.62 18.99
N ASP A 129 -9.39 4.76 19.62
CA ASP A 129 -8.46 5.73 19.08
C ASP A 129 -7.07 5.14 18.86
N ARG A 130 -6.57 4.43 19.86
CA ARG A 130 -5.27 3.76 19.80
C ARG A 130 -5.25 2.65 18.75
N THR A 131 -6.31 1.88 18.65
CA THR A 131 -6.44 0.80 17.67
C THR A 131 -6.38 1.35 16.24
N ILE A 132 -7.13 2.43 15.97
CA ILE A 132 -7.12 3.08 14.65
C ILE A 132 -5.73 3.65 14.33
N SER A 133 -5.11 4.37 15.27
CA SER A 133 -3.77 4.95 15.05
C SER A 133 -2.71 3.88 14.74
N ILE A 134 -2.73 2.75 15.45
CA ILE A 134 -1.81 1.63 15.17
C ILE A 134 -2.08 1.03 13.78
N THR A 135 -3.35 0.90 13.39
CA THR A 135 -3.71 0.40 12.05
C THR A 135 -3.18 1.32 10.95
N PHE A 136 -3.25 2.65 11.14
CA PHE A 136 -2.65 3.61 10.20
C PHE A 136 -1.13 3.49 10.12
N ILE A 137 -0.45 3.30 11.25
CA ILE A 137 1.01 3.08 11.30
C ILE A 137 1.38 1.82 10.51
N LEU A 138 0.66 0.73 10.72
CA LEU A 138 0.91 -0.53 10.02
C LEU A 138 0.63 -0.42 8.52
N GLY A 139 -0.50 0.18 8.14
CA GLY A 139 -0.85 0.40 6.74
C GLY A 139 0.16 1.27 6.00
N SER A 140 0.60 2.37 6.61
CA SER A 140 1.60 3.26 6.01
C SER A 140 2.99 2.60 5.93
N SER A 141 3.36 1.78 6.89
CA SER A 141 4.60 0.99 6.82
C SER A 141 4.60 0.02 5.63
N LEU A 142 3.48 -0.69 5.41
CA LEU A 142 3.32 -1.58 4.26
C LEU A 142 3.29 -0.82 2.93
N ALA A 143 2.65 0.35 2.90
CA ALA A 143 2.65 1.23 1.73
C ALA A 143 4.07 1.68 1.35
N SER A 144 4.95 1.91 2.33
CA SER A 144 6.37 2.22 2.08
C SER A 144 7.08 1.06 1.36
N VAL A 145 6.84 -0.18 1.80
CA VAL A 145 7.44 -1.35 1.13
C VAL A 145 6.93 -1.47 -0.31
N ALA A 146 5.62 -1.32 -0.50
CA ALA A 146 5.02 -1.35 -1.84
C ALA A 146 5.58 -0.25 -2.74
N GLY A 147 5.73 0.98 -2.23
CA GLY A 147 6.33 2.10 -2.95
C GLY A 147 7.79 1.83 -3.34
N MET A 148 8.57 1.23 -2.44
CA MET A 148 9.97 0.85 -2.74
C MET A 148 10.04 -0.22 -3.83
N MET A 149 9.16 -1.23 -3.80
CA MET A 149 9.11 -2.25 -4.85
C MET A 149 8.69 -1.66 -6.19
N PHE A 150 7.74 -0.71 -6.18
CA PHE A 150 7.31 0.01 -7.37
C PHE A 150 8.47 0.78 -8.01
N VAL A 151 9.22 1.52 -7.20
CA VAL A 151 10.40 2.29 -7.66
C VAL A 151 11.50 1.37 -8.20
N LEU A 152 11.75 0.23 -7.57
CA LEU A 152 12.72 -0.75 -8.05
C LEU A 152 12.32 -1.37 -9.38
N TYR A 153 11.01 -1.60 -9.59
CA TYR A 153 10.48 -2.21 -10.81
C TYR A 153 10.48 -1.25 -12.00
N TYR A 154 9.99 -0.03 -11.79
CA TYR A 154 9.87 0.97 -12.86
C TYR A 154 11.16 1.80 -13.06
N GLY A 155 12.07 1.81 -12.10
CA GLY A 155 13.32 2.56 -12.17
C GLY A 155 13.15 4.08 -12.20
N VAL A 156 11.99 4.58 -11.78
CA VAL A 156 11.63 6.00 -11.87
C VAL A 156 10.92 6.45 -10.59
N ILE A 157 11.29 7.63 -10.10
CA ILE A 157 10.63 8.26 -8.95
C ILE A 157 9.97 9.54 -9.43
N ASP A 158 8.66 9.61 -9.29
CA ASP A 158 7.83 10.78 -9.56
C ASP A 158 6.92 11.05 -8.35
N PHE A 159 6.60 12.33 -8.12
CA PHE A 159 5.71 12.72 -7.01
C PHE A 159 4.24 12.28 -7.22
N TYR A 160 3.82 11.93 -8.44
CA TYR A 160 2.48 11.40 -8.74
C TYR A 160 2.34 9.87 -8.61
N ILE A 161 3.42 9.13 -8.50
CA ILE A 161 3.43 7.66 -8.43
C ILE A 161 2.45 7.12 -7.39
N GLY A 162 2.41 7.74 -6.19
CA GLY A 162 1.56 7.33 -5.09
C GLY A 162 0.06 7.46 -5.38
N PHE A 163 -0.35 8.43 -6.18
CA PHE A 163 -1.76 8.65 -6.50
C PHE A 163 -2.34 7.52 -7.36
N LEU A 164 -1.67 7.17 -8.45
CA LEU A 164 -2.09 6.08 -9.34
C LEU A 164 -2.09 4.73 -8.59
N ALA A 165 -1.04 4.45 -7.84
CA ALA A 165 -0.97 3.25 -7.01
C ALA A 165 -2.08 3.22 -5.94
N GLY A 166 -2.39 4.36 -5.33
CA GLY A 166 -3.47 4.51 -4.35
C GLY A 166 -4.85 4.26 -4.93
N VAL A 167 -5.15 4.78 -6.12
CA VAL A 167 -6.42 4.52 -6.83
C VAL A 167 -6.56 3.04 -7.17
N LYS A 168 -5.48 2.40 -7.68
CA LYS A 168 -5.47 0.96 -7.95
C LYS A 168 -5.68 0.14 -6.67
N ALA A 169 -5.02 0.49 -5.59
CA ALA A 169 -5.18 -0.18 -4.30
C ALA A 169 -6.62 -0.02 -3.74
N PHE A 170 -7.21 1.17 -3.87
CA PHE A 170 -8.59 1.41 -3.46
C PHE A 170 -9.57 0.57 -4.30
N THR A 171 -9.42 0.57 -5.63
CA THR A 171 -10.27 -0.26 -6.51
C THR A 171 -10.09 -1.75 -6.23
N ALA A 172 -8.88 -2.21 -5.94
CA ALA A 172 -8.60 -3.58 -5.54
C ALA A 172 -9.31 -3.96 -4.23
N ALA A 173 -9.28 -3.06 -3.24
CA ALA A 173 -9.96 -3.27 -1.95
C ALA A 173 -11.49 -3.30 -2.10
N VAL A 174 -12.06 -2.45 -2.96
CA VAL A 174 -13.50 -2.44 -3.25
C VAL A 174 -13.92 -3.70 -4.00
N LEU A 175 -13.16 -4.09 -5.03
CA LEU A 175 -13.44 -5.27 -5.84
C LEU A 175 -13.29 -6.56 -5.04
N GLY A 176 -12.32 -6.63 -4.15
CA GLY A 176 -12.09 -7.77 -3.28
C GLY A 176 -13.01 -7.85 -2.05
N GLY A 177 -13.79 -6.80 -1.80
CA GLY A 177 -14.68 -6.67 -0.64
C GLY A 177 -14.01 -5.95 0.52
N ILE A 178 -14.59 -4.79 0.88
CA ILE A 178 -14.11 -3.96 1.99
C ILE A 178 -14.16 -4.78 3.29
N GLY A 179 -13.05 -4.84 4.02
CA GLY A 179 -12.92 -5.63 5.25
C GLY A 179 -12.30 -7.03 5.06
N SER A 180 -12.18 -7.52 3.81
CA SER A 180 -11.53 -8.79 3.52
C SER A 180 -10.11 -8.60 3.00
N LEU A 181 -9.10 -8.87 3.85
CA LEU A 181 -7.69 -8.83 3.43
C LEU A 181 -7.39 -9.79 2.26
N PRO A 182 -7.77 -11.08 2.30
CA PRO A 182 -7.56 -11.98 1.17
C PRO A 182 -8.28 -11.51 -0.09
N GLY A 183 -9.49 -10.95 0.08
CA GLY A 183 -10.26 -10.40 -1.04
C GLY A 183 -9.54 -9.24 -1.72
N ALA A 184 -9.06 -8.27 -0.96
CA ALA A 184 -8.32 -7.12 -1.50
C ALA A 184 -7.06 -7.56 -2.29
N MET A 185 -6.42 -8.63 -1.87
CA MET A 185 -5.26 -9.18 -2.55
C MET A 185 -5.61 -9.83 -3.88
N LEU A 186 -6.67 -10.64 -3.90
CA LEU A 186 -7.20 -11.21 -5.15
C LEU A 186 -7.66 -10.10 -6.10
N GLY A 187 -8.29 -9.05 -5.56
CA GLY A 187 -8.66 -7.86 -6.32
C GLY A 187 -7.45 -7.18 -6.97
N GLY A 188 -6.36 -7.02 -6.21
CA GLY A 188 -5.10 -6.47 -6.73
C GLY A 188 -4.46 -7.32 -7.82
N LEU A 189 -4.44 -8.64 -7.63
CA LEU A 189 -3.97 -9.61 -8.64
C LEU A 189 -4.80 -9.53 -9.92
N LEU A 190 -6.12 -9.50 -9.81
CA LEU A 190 -7.02 -9.39 -10.97
C LEU A 190 -6.80 -8.08 -11.73
N ILE A 191 -6.69 -6.94 -11.03
CA ILE A 191 -6.42 -5.65 -11.68
C ILE A 191 -5.06 -5.69 -12.39
N GLY A 192 -4.02 -6.22 -11.75
CA GLY A 192 -2.71 -6.36 -12.38
C GLY A 192 -2.72 -7.27 -13.60
N LEU A 193 -3.44 -8.39 -13.56
CA LEU A 193 -3.61 -9.29 -14.70
C LEU A 193 -4.35 -8.62 -15.87
N ILE A 194 -5.46 -7.93 -15.58
CA ILE A 194 -6.24 -7.23 -16.61
C ILE A 194 -5.37 -6.12 -17.24
N GLU A 195 -4.63 -5.37 -16.45
CA GLU A 195 -3.76 -4.29 -16.92
C GLU A 195 -2.64 -4.84 -17.82
N THR A 196 -1.98 -5.92 -17.41
CA THR A 196 -0.90 -6.51 -18.21
C THR A 196 -1.42 -7.15 -19.49
N MET A 197 -2.57 -7.83 -19.45
CA MET A 197 -3.21 -8.39 -20.64
C MET A 197 -3.63 -7.28 -21.62
N TRP A 198 -4.25 -6.22 -21.11
CA TRP A 198 -4.66 -5.08 -21.93
C TRP A 198 -3.47 -4.41 -22.61
N SER A 199 -2.43 -4.11 -21.84
CA SER A 199 -1.23 -3.45 -22.38
C SER A 199 -0.40 -4.32 -23.32
N GLY A 200 -0.59 -5.63 -23.30
CA GLY A 200 0.13 -6.57 -24.18
C GLY A 200 -0.60 -6.88 -25.50
N TYR A 201 -1.92 -6.67 -25.56
CA TYR A 201 -2.73 -7.01 -26.74
C TYR A 201 -3.31 -5.81 -27.49
N ILE A 202 -3.29 -4.62 -26.91
CA ILE A 202 -3.76 -3.35 -27.47
C ILE A 202 -2.66 -2.29 -27.40
#